data_148f86d2847517dc61958e6fede4a38d
#
_entry.id   148f86d2847517dc61958e6fede4a38d
#
_cell.length_a   1.000
_cell.length_b   1.000
_cell.length_c   1.000
_cell.angle_alpha   90.00
_cell.angle_beta   90.00
_cell.angle_gamma   90.00
#
_symmetry.space_group_name_H-M   'P 1'
#
loop_
_entity.id
_entity.type
_entity.pdbx_description
1 polymer ?
#
loop_
_entity_poly.entity_id
_entity_poly.type
_entity_poly.pdbx_seq_one_letter_code
_entity_poly.pdbx_strand_id
1 'polypeptide(L)'
;HIAVSDHYILVKSFRAGSSCKLYNRNGDFIRKISSQGQGPDEYNLSIYDQYLDENNNKIYLMEIRASKILVFDLDGQPQKHIPLAYITHKGRFVINDEKKTVTVMCIPFQGTPTALIWTQDFEGNIIQEYPVSDQFMLIPSTYDYEVRESLNTNASDFYLHNCIASQDTLYHYDIDSNTLHPVFTMHTGHEPICHYFTELPNHFLVTWYTQTSWNNELPRFPKILVDKQSLKGCFVNLKWNMLGNIDGPTNPSFNRGYFTAIMEPYALKEQLEKVLISNQKLSPEVLRKVKELNNRITDDDNCIVFIGKLKTK
;
A
#
# COMPACT_ATOMS: atom_id res chain seq x y z
N HIS A 1 4.27 2.73 -6.16
CA HIS A 1 4.15 2.51 -4.70
C HIS A 1 5.13 3.38 -3.95
N ILE A 2 4.70 3.86 -2.79
CA ILE A 2 5.46 4.79 -1.95
C ILE A 2 5.48 4.21 -0.55
N ALA A 3 6.68 4.09 0.06
CA ALA A 3 6.85 3.91 1.48
C ALA A 3 7.39 5.20 2.10
N VAL A 4 6.94 5.50 3.31
CA VAL A 4 7.22 6.76 3.98
C VAL A 4 7.70 6.50 5.39
N SER A 5 8.71 7.25 5.82
CA SER A 5 9.15 7.37 7.20
C SER A 5 9.20 8.83 7.64
N ASP A 6 9.72 9.12 8.81
CA ASP A 6 9.71 10.50 9.31
C ASP A 6 10.57 11.45 8.46
N HIS A 7 11.71 11.00 7.88
CA HIS A 7 12.60 11.86 7.09
C HIS A 7 12.73 11.45 5.62
N TYR A 8 12.23 10.26 5.22
CA TYR A 8 12.47 9.72 3.89
C TYR A 8 11.19 9.29 3.17
N ILE A 9 11.30 9.23 1.85
CA ILE A 9 10.28 8.71 0.94
C ILE A 9 10.97 7.73 -0.01
N LEU A 10 10.51 6.48 -0.03
CA LEU A 10 10.98 5.46 -0.95
C LEU A 10 9.95 5.27 -2.05
N VAL A 11 10.35 5.50 -3.30
CA VAL A 11 9.47 5.44 -4.47
C VAL A 11 9.93 4.33 -5.39
N LYS A 12 9.02 3.44 -5.76
CA LYS A 12 9.20 2.49 -6.85
C LYS A 12 8.22 2.76 -7.98
N SER A 13 8.65 2.58 -9.21
CA SER A 13 7.81 2.61 -10.40
C SER A 13 7.59 1.18 -10.92
N PHE A 14 6.45 0.95 -11.58
CA PHE A 14 6.17 -0.33 -12.27
C PHE A 14 6.64 -0.34 -13.73
N ARG A 15 7.22 0.75 -14.22
CA ARG A 15 7.73 0.78 -15.59
C ARG A 15 8.94 -0.14 -15.72
N ALA A 16 9.01 -0.88 -16.84
CA ALA A 16 10.18 -1.71 -17.16
C ALA A 16 11.46 -0.86 -17.10
N GLY A 17 12.53 -1.44 -16.55
CA GLY A 17 13.81 -0.74 -16.36
C GLY A 17 13.80 0.33 -15.24
N SER A 18 12.73 0.39 -14.46
CA SER A 18 12.63 1.36 -13.35
C SER A 18 13.58 1.01 -12.20
N SER A 19 13.87 2.00 -11.39
CA SER A 19 14.65 1.86 -10.17
C SER A 19 13.86 2.25 -8.95
N CYS A 20 14.21 1.65 -7.80
CA CYS A 20 13.75 2.09 -6.51
C CYS A 20 14.61 3.29 -6.07
N LYS A 21 13.98 4.40 -5.69
CA LYS A 21 14.65 5.68 -5.42
C LYS A 21 14.27 6.20 -4.04
N LEU A 22 15.28 6.72 -3.33
CA LEU A 22 15.12 7.37 -2.04
C LEU A 22 15.13 8.89 -2.21
N TYR A 23 14.20 9.55 -1.53
CA TYR A 23 14.06 10.99 -1.46
C TYR A 23 13.97 11.44 -0.01
N ASN A 24 14.31 12.71 0.28
CA ASN A 24 13.96 13.32 1.55
C ASN A 24 12.49 13.75 1.59
N ARG A 25 12.03 14.24 2.74
CA ARG A 25 10.62 14.69 2.91
C ARG A 25 10.27 15.95 2.13
N ASN A 26 11.24 16.70 1.63
CA ASN A 26 11.02 17.85 0.74
C ASN A 26 10.85 17.44 -0.73
N GLY A 27 11.09 16.15 -1.05
CA GLY A 27 11.04 15.63 -2.40
C GLY A 27 12.36 15.70 -3.16
N ASP A 28 13.46 16.08 -2.49
CA ASP A 28 14.77 16.10 -3.12
C ASP A 28 15.29 14.67 -3.27
N PHE A 29 15.76 14.34 -4.47
CA PHE A 29 16.35 13.04 -4.76
C PHE A 29 17.65 12.85 -3.96
N ILE A 30 17.74 11.75 -3.24
CA ILE A 30 18.94 11.37 -2.50
C ILE A 30 19.76 10.38 -3.32
N ARG A 31 19.16 9.22 -3.66
CA ARG A 31 19.88 8.17 -4.39
C ARG A 31 18.97 7.09 -4.97
N LYS A 32 19.54 6.28 -5.86
CA LYS A 32 18.99 5.01 -6.30
C LYS A 32 19.39 3.94 -5.30
N ILE A 33 18.43 3.08 -4.90
CA ILE A 33 18.65 1.97 -3.98
C ILE A 33 18.91 0.68 -4.78
N SER A 34 18.02 0.35 -5.70
CA SER A 34 18.15 -0.84 -6.55
C SER A 34 17.47 -0.59 -7.90
N SER A 35 17.68 -1.46 -8.85
CA SER A 35 17.08 -1.41 -10.19
C SER A 35 16.64 -2.80 -10.64
N GLN A 36 15.83 -2.81 -11.67
CA GLN A 36 15.51 -4.06 -12.36
C GLN A 36 16.75 -4.57 -13.11
N GLY A 37 17.07 -5.85 -12.92
CA GLY A 37 18.23 -6.51 -13.52
C GLY A 37 18.37 -7.93 -13.01
N GLN A 38 19.54 -8.53 -13.26
CA GLN A 38 19.86 -9.91 -12.87
C GLN A 38 21.07 -10.00 -11.92
N GLY A 39 21.54 -8.87 -11.44
CA GLY A 39 22.60 -8.81 -10.45
C GLY A 39 22.15 -9.28 -9.06
N PRO A 40 23.10 -9.56 -8.14
CA PRO A 40 22.78 -10.10 -6.82
C PRO A 40 21.94 -9.14 -5.97
N ASP A 41 22.06 -7.84 -6.21
CA ASP A 41 21.39 -6.76 -5.48
C ASP A 41 20.30 -6.07 -6.32
N GLU A 42 19.91 -6.72 -7.43
CA GLU A 42 18.85 -6.25 -8.33
C GLU A 42 17.61 -7.15 -8.21
N TYR A 43 16.46 -6.59 -8.56
CA TYR A 43 15.22 -7.35 -8.64
C TYR A 43 14.91 -7.68 -10.10
N ASN A 44 14.49 -8.91 -10.36
CA ASN A 44 14.22 -9.38 -11.72
C ASN A 44 12.81 -8.96 -12.20
N LEU A 45 11.83 -9.07 -11.30
CA LEU A 45 10.45 -8.64 -11.53
C LEU A 45 10.15 -7.36 -10.74
N SER A 46 8.94 -6.83 -10.88
CA SER A 46 8.54 -5.64 -10.12
C SER A 46 8.57 -5.89 -8.62
N ILE A 47 9.05 -4.91 -7.85
CA ILE A 47 8.92 -4.93 -6.39
C ILE A 47 7.44 -4.94 -6.03
N TYR A 48 7.01 -5.91 -5.26
CA TYR A 48 5.63 -6.05 -4.81
C TYR A 48 5.42 -5.41 -3.44
N ASP A 49 6.35 -5.62 -2.52
CA ASP A 49 6.32 -5.02 -1.20
C ASP A 49 7.64 -4.36 -0.83
N GLN A 50 7.57 -3.32 -0.01
CA GLN A 50 8.73 -2.56 0.44
C GLN A 50 8.51 -2.00 1.83
N TYR A 51 9.57 -1.99 2.63
CA TYR A 51 9.56 -1.39 3.94
C TYR A 51 10.80 -0.49 4.14
N LEU A 52 10.56 0.70 4.65
CA LEU A 52 11.57 1.70 4.99
C LEU A 52 11.67 1.77 6.51
N ASP A 53 12.68 1.12 7.06
CA ASP A 53 12.99 1.09 8.48
C ASP A 53 14.10 2.09 8.81
N GLU A 54 13.69 3.33 8.97
CA GLU A 54 14.60 4.42 9.25
C GLU A 54 15.34 4.24 10.57
N ASN A 55 14.67 3.71 11.60
CA ASN A 55 15.24 3.54 12.93
C ASN A 55 16.40 2.54 12.94
N ASN A 56 16.33 1.52 12.11
CA ASN A 56 17.39 0.51 11.98
C ASN A 56 18.30 0.74 10.77
N ASN A 57 18.19 1.91 10.11
CA ASN A 57 18.97 2.25 8.92
C ASN A 57 18.84 1.20 7.81
N LYS A 58 17.62 0.74 7.50
CA LYS A 58 17.38 -0.34 6.55
C LYS A 58 16.24 -0.08 5.58
N ILE A 59 16.39 -0.61 4.38
CA ILE A 59 15.40 -0.67 3.32
C ILE A 59 15.25 -2.13 2.92
N TYR A 60 14.01 -2.64 2.93
CA TYR A 60 13.67 -3.99 2.53
C TYR A 60 12.82 -3.96 1.27
N LEU A 61 13.18 -4.76 0.26
CA LEU A 61 12.47 -4.85 -1.00
C LEU A 61 12.16 -6.32 -1.31
N MET A 62 10.90 -6.64 -1.59
CA MET A 62 10.46 -7.96 -2.01
C MET A 62 9.78 -7.88 -3.37
N GLU A 63 10.27 -8.62 -4.34
CA GLU A 63 9.71 -8.67 -5.70
C GLU A 63 8.55 -9.66 -5.83
N ILE A 64 7.86 -9.62 -6.97
CA ILE A 64 6.93 -10.69 -7.36
C ILE A 64 7.75 -11.95 -7.63
N ARG A 65 7.32 -13.10 -7.11
CA ARG A 65 8.04 -14.39 -7.13
C ARG A 65 9.41 -14.33 -6.45
N ALA A 66 9.44 -13.63 -5.31
CA ALA A 66 10.65 -13.50 -4.52
C ALA A 66 11.12 -14.84 -3.95
N SER A 67 12.41 -15.08 -4.01
CA SER A 67 13.14 -16.13 -3.26
C SER A 67 13.97 -15.53 -2.11
N LYS A 68 14.02 -14.21 -2.01
CA LYS A 68 14.72 -13.45 -0.98
C LYS A 68 14.10 -12.06 -0.82
N ILE A 69 14.32 -11.44 0.32
CA ILE A 69 14.11 -10.01 0.53
C ILE A 69 15.47 -9.32 0.35
N LEU A 70 15.55 -8.37 -0.56
CA LEU A 70 16.73 -7.52 -0.74
C LEU A 70 16.81 -6.53 0.42
N VAL A 71 17.97 -6.39 1.01
CA VAL A 71 18.22 -5.49 2.14
C VAL A 71 19.31 -4.51 1.76
N PHE A 72 19.06 -3.23 2.02
CA PHE A 72 20.02 -2.14 1.82
C PHE A 72 20.04 -1.25 3.07
N ASP A 73 21.10 -0.51 3.27
CA ASP A 73 21.05 0.62 4.19
C ASP A 73 20.50 1.89 3.50
N LEU A 74 20.29 2.95 4.27
CA LEU A 74 19.84 4.25 3.74
C LEU A 74 20.88 4.92 2.84
N ASP A 75 22.14 4.47 2.89
CA ASP A 75 23.18 4.85 1.96
C ASP A 75 23.16 4.06 0.65
N GLY A 76 22.20 3.15 0.51
CA GLY A 76 22.02 2.32 -0.68
C GLY A 76 23.04 1.20 -0.82
N GLN A 77 23.80 0.93 0.26
CA GLN A 77 24.75 -0.19 0.25
C GLN A 77 23.99 -1.50 0.51
N PRO A 78 24.21 -2.53 -0.31
CA PRO A 78 23.60 -3.82 -0.09
C PRO A 78 24.07 -4.43 1.24
N GLN A 79 23.12 -5.03 1.95
CA GLN A 79 23.34 -5.76 3.18
C GLN A 79 23.08 -7.24 2.95
N LYS A 80 23.33 -8.10 3.96
CA LYS A 80 22.95 -9.51 3.87
C LYS A 80 21.45 -9.63 3.57
N HIS A 81 21.11 -10.15 2.39
CA HIS A 81 19.73 -10.41 2.01
C HIS A 81 19.13 -11.55 2.82
N ILE A 82 17.80 -11.52 3.00
CA ILE A 82 17.07 -12.53 3.77
C ILE A 82 16.52 -13.56 2.78
N PRO A 83 17.03 -14.80 2.75
CA PRO A 83 16.44 -15.86 1.92
C PRO A 83 15.02 -16.16 2.41
N LEU A 84 14.11 -16.48 1.50
CA LEU A 84 12.75 -16.88 1.85
C LEU A 84 12.61 -18.40 1.81
N ALA A 85 11.93 -18.97 2.81
CA ALA A 85 11.66 -20.40 2.89
C ALA A 85 10.82 -20.91 1.72
N TYR A 86 9.95 -20.04 1.18
CA TYR A 86 9.13 -20.34 0.02
C TYR A 86 9.26 -19.26 -1.05
N ILE A 87 9.15 -19.65 -2.32
CA ILE A 87 8.99 -18.70 -3.42
C ILE A 87 7.64 -18.01 -3.27
N THR A 88 7.67 -16.70 -3.11
CA THR A 88 6.53 -15.90 -2.70
C THR A 88 5.88 -15.21 -3.89
N HIS A 89 4.67 -15.60 -4.25
CA HIS A 89 3.88 -14.91 -5.25
C HIS A 89 3.11 -13.74 -4.61
N LYS A 90 3.41 -12.50 -5.04
CA LYS A 90 2.70 -11.29 -4.56
C LYS A 90 2.58 -11.25 -3.02
N GLY A 91 3.67 -11.50 -2.31
CA GLY A 91 3.66 -11.55 -0.84
C GLY A 91 3.79 -10.19 -0.18
N ARG A 92 3.37 -10.12 1.07
CA ARG A 92 3.60 -9.02 2.00
C ARG A 92 4.45 -9.50 3.16
N PHE A 93 5.17 -8.59 3.79
CA PHE A 93 6.03 -8.98 4.91
C PHE A 93 6.06 -7.97 6.04
N VAL A 94 6.27 -8.50 7.24
CA VAL A 94 6.50 -7.73 8.47
C VAL A 94 7.86 -8.12 9.03
N ILE A 95 8.73 -7.14 9.26
CA ILE A 95 10.06 -7.33 9.86
C ILE A 95 9.98 -7.09 11.37
N ASN A 96 10.57 -7.98 12.13
CA ASN A 96 10.94 -7.75 13.52
C ASN A 96 12.45 -7.77 13.62
N ASP A 97 13.09 -6.59 13.61
CA ASP A 97 14.55 -6.49 13.61
C ASP A 97 15.15 -6.86 14.96
N GLU A 98 14.41 -6.72 16.05
CA GLU A 98 14.86 -7.13 17.40
C GLU A 98 14.96 -8.65 17.50
N LYS A 99 13.90 -9.36 17.12
CA LYS A 99 13.87 -10.84 17.10
C LYS A 99 14.62 -11.45 15.90
N LYS A 100 15.05 -10.64 14.94
CA LYS A 100 15.63 -11.06 13.64
C LYS A 100 14.72 -12.05 12.89
N THR A 101 13.44 -11.73 12.84
CA THR A 101 12.43 -12.53 12.15
C THR A 101 11.69 -11.75 11.09
N VAL A 102 11.19 -12.46 10.11
CA VAL A 102 10.26 -11.96 9.11
C VAL A 102 9.03 -12.84 9.06
N THR A 103 7.86 -12.20 9.09
CA THR A 103 6.57 -12.86 8.85
C THR A 103 6.13 -12.52 7.45
N VAL A 104 5.85 -13.52 6.64
CA VAL A 104 5.45 -13.36 5.24
C VAL A 104 4.05 -13.90 5.04
N MET A 105 3.22 -13.13 4.34
CA MET A 105 1.89 -13.51 3.87
C MET A 105 1.94 -13.57 2.35
N CYS A 106 1.42 -14.63 1.74
CA CYS A 106 1.46 -14.77 0.28
C CYS A 106 0.14 -15.27 -0.29
N ILE A 107 0.02 -15.20 -1.61
CA ILE A 107 -1.09 -15.79 -2.33
C ILE A 107 -0.84 -17.30 -2.48
N PRO A 108 -1.71 -18.16 -1.92
CA PRO A 108 -1.57 -19.60 -2.01
C PRO A 108 -2.20 -20.13 -3.31
N PHE A 109 -1.45 -20.17 -4.39
CA PHE A 109 -1.90 -20.78 -5.63
C PHE A 109 -1.86 -22.32 -5.54
N GLN A 110 -2.88 -22.96 -6.11
CA GLN A 110 -2.91 -24.42 -6.20
C GLN A 110 -1.66 -24.98 -6.88
N GLY A 111 -1.07 -26.00 -6.27
CA GLY A 111 0.14 -26.66 -6.78
C GLY A 111 1.45 -25.94 -6.44
N THR A 112 1.40 -24.81 -5.72
CA THR A 112 2.61 -24.13 -5.24
C THR A 112 2.86 -24.52 -3.78
N PRO A 113 4.02 -25.12 -3.44
CA PRO A 113 4.37 -25.38 -2.04
C PRO A 113 4.53 -24.07 -1.29
N THR A 114 3.65 -23.80 -0.36
CA THR A 114 3.71 -22.60 0.48
C THR A 114 2.79 -22.76 1.70
N ALA A 115 3.05 -21.99 2.76
CA ALA A 115 2.06 -21.66 3.76
C ALA A 115 1.27 -20.40 3.34
N LEU A 116 0.12 -20.14 3.93
CA LEU A 116 -0.58 -18.86 3.78
C LEU A 116 0.22 -17.74 4.43
N ILE A 117 0.69 -18.00 5.65
CA ILE A 117 1.55 -17.11 6.44
C ILE A 117 2.63 -17.97 7.09
N TRP A 118 3.85 -17.47 7.13
CA TRP A 118 4.91 -18.10 7.93
C TRP A 118 5.81 -17.03 8.54
N THR A 119 6.39 -17.40 9.68
CA THR A 119 7.47 -16.63 10.31
C THR A 119 8.75 -17.44 10.25
N GLN A 120 9.81 -16.82 9.82
CA GLN A 120 11.15 -17.38 9.70
C GLN A 120 12.20 -16.46 10.31
N ASP A 121 13.39 -16.98 10.61
CA ASP A 121 14.53 -16.15 10.94
C ASP A 121 15.17 -15.49 9.67
N PHE A 122 16.18 -14.67 9.86
CA PHE A 122 16.87 -14.01 8.75
C PHE A 122 17.78 -14.95 7.93
N GLU A 123 17.98 -16.18 8.38
CA GLU A 123 18.68 -17.25 7.66
C GLU A 123 17.73 -18.10 6.78
N GLY A 124 16.41 -17.89 6.90
CA GLY A 124 15.39 -18.62 6.15
C GLY A 124 14.84 -19.85 6.86
N ASN A 125 15.21 -20.07 8.12
CA ASN A 125 14.66 -21.20 8.89
C ASN A 125 13.26 -20.87 9.38
N ILE A 126 12.31 -21.74 9.08
CA ILE A 126 10.91 -21.58 9.50
C ILE A 126 10.80 -21.76 11.01
N ILE A 127 10.13 -20.80 11.66
CA ILE A 127 9.83 -20.85 13.09
C ILE A 127 8.39 -21.33 13.30
N GLN A 128 7.46 -20.83 12.47
CA GLN A 128 6.06 -21.23 12.51
C GLN A 128 5.38 -21.00 11.16
N GLU A 129 4.29 -21.74 10.93
CA GLU A 129 3.48 -21.66 9.71
C GLU A 129 2.00 -21.65 10.05
N TYR A 130 1.23 -20.85 9.33
CA TYR A 130 -0.20 -20.95 9.26
C TYR A 130 -0.56 -21.63 7.92
N PRO A 131 -1.22 -22.79 7.93
CA PRO A 131 -1.40 -23.60 6.74
C PRO A 131 -2.39 -22.97 5.77
N VAL A 132 -2.25 -23.32 4.50
CA VAL A 132 -3.27 -23.03 3.49
C VAL A 132 -4.47 -23.95 3.72
N SER A 133 -5.67 -23.38 3.71
CA SER A 133 -6.92 -24.12 3.68
C SER A 133 -7.66 -23.90 2.35
N ASP A 134 -8.67 -24.73 2.06
CA ASP A 134 -9.48 -24.59 0.85
C ASP A 134 -10.12 -23.21 0.73
N GLN A 135 -10.42 -22.56 1.85
CA GLN A 135 -10.97 -21.20 1.90
C GLN A 135 -10.03 -20.15 1.27
N PHE A 136 -8.72 -20.35 1.39
CA PHE A 136 -7.72 -19.41 0.90
C PHE A 136 -7.04 -19.87 -0.39
N MET A 137 -7.25 -21.12 -0.80
CA MET A 137 -6.62 -21.69 -1.98
C MET A 137 -7.18 -21.05 -3.25
N LEU A 138 -6.31 -20.50 -4.07
CA LEU A 138 -6.67 -19.87 -5.32
C LEU A 138 -6.29 -20.76 -6.51
N ILE A 139 -7.27 -20.96 -7.40
CA ILE A 139 -7.05 -21.61 -8.68
C ILE A 139 -6.49 -20.56 -9.63
N PRO A 140 -5.32 -20.78 -10.26
CA PRO A 140 -4.70 -19.79 -11.13
C PRO A 140 -5.44 -19.67 -12.46
N SER A 141 -6.57 -18.96 -12.48
CA SER A 141 -7.29 -18.64 -13.71
C SER A 141 -7.08 -17.19 -14.17
N THR A 142 -6.69 -16.31 -13.26
CA THR A 142 -6.44 -14.89 -13.54
C THR A 142 -5.37 -14.36 -12.60
N TYR A 143 -4.66 -13.29 -13.01
CA TYR A 143 -3.67 -12.61 -12.17
C TYR A 143 -4.27 -11.51 -11.26
N ASP A 144 -5.60 -11.45 -11.12
CA ASP A 144 -6.31 -10.39 -10.42
C ASP A 144 -6.41 -10.59 -8.89
N TYR A 145 -5.54 -11.44 -8.36
CA TYR A 145 -5.43 -11.68 -6.92
C TYR A 145 -4.35 -10.79 -6.31
N GLU A 146 -4.66 -10.20 -5.16
CA GLU A 146 -3.74 -9.35 -4.42
C GLU A 146 -3.79 -9.66 -2.93
N VAL A 147 -2.63 -9.71 -2.26
CA VAL A 147 -2.55 -9.61 -0.81
C VAL A 147 -2.48 -8.13 -0.48
N ARG A 148 -3.38 -7.67 0.37
CA ARG A 148 -3.44 -6.29 0.86
C ARG A 148 -3.18 -6.26 2.36
N GLU A 149 -2.46 -5.24 2.79
CA GLU A 149 -2.22 -4.91 4.19
C GLU A 149 -2.30 -3.40 4.37
N SER A 150 -2.57 -2.93 5.56
CA SER A 150 -2.53 -1.50 5.84
C SER A 150 -1.63 -1.12 7.01
N LEU A 151 -1.45 -2.00 8.00
CA LEU A 151 -0.55 -1.84 9.13
C LEU A 151 -0.64 -0.45 9.82
N ASN A 152 -1.86 0.08 9.93
CA ASN A 152 -2.14 1.39 10.55
C ASN A 152 -2.48 1.27 12.04
N THR A 153 -2.54 0.05 12.55
CA THR A 153 -2.78 -0.31 13.94
C THR A 153 -1.60 -1.15 14.44
N ASN A 154 -1.67 -1.62 15.69
CA ASN A 154 -0.68 -2.55 16.23
C ASN A 154 -0.93 -4.01 15.82
N ALA A 155 -1.97 -4.26 15.02
CA ALA A 155 -2.30 -5.58 14.50
C ALA A 155 -1.69 -5.79 13.11
N SER A 156 -1.32 -7.02 12.80
CA SER A 156 -0.97 -7.42 11.44
C SER A 156 -2.26 -7.72 10.69
N ASP A 157 -2.79 -6.71 10.01
CA ASP A 157 -4.00 -6.80 9.21
C ASP A 157 -3.69 -7.21 7.78
N PHE A 158 -4.47 -8.12 7.23
CA PHE A 158 -4.40 -8.45 5.82
C PHE A 158 -5.72 -8.99 5.27
N TYR A 159 -5.87 -8.97 3.96
CA TYR A 159 -6.91 -9.72 3.26
C TYR A 159 -6.45 -10.13 1.85
N LEU A 160 -7.00 -11.22 1.37
CA LEU A 160 -6.81 -11.67 0.00
C LEU A 160 -7.89 -11.01 -0.86
N HIS A 161 -7.46 -10.14 -1.76
CA HIS A 161 -8.35 -9.51 -2.71
C HIS A 161 -8.53 -10.42 -3.93
N ASN A 162 -9.78 -10.74 -4.22
CA ASN A 162 -10.14 -11.53 -5.40
C ASN A 162 -11.38 -10.93 -6.03
N CYS A 163 -11.23 -10.38 -7.23
CA CYS A 163 -12.34 -9.76 -7.98
C CYS A 163 -13.45 -10.74 -8.39
N ILE A 164 -13.25 -12.03 -8.23
CA ILE A 164 -14.15 -13.08 -8.71
C ILE A 164 -14.79 -13.86 -7.56
N ALA A 165 -14.14 -13.93 -6.40
CA ALA A 165 -14.63 -14.69 -5.26
C ALA A 165 -15.54 -13.88 -4.36
N SER A 166 -16.53 -14.58 -3.81
CA SER A 166 -17.61 -14.03 -2.99
C SER A 166 -17.26 -13.74 -1.54
N GLN A 167 -16.02 -13.91 -1.12
CA GLN A 167 -15.63 -13.74 0.29
C GLN A 167 -14.46 -12.78 0.44
N ASP A 168 -14.81 -11.54 0.72
CA ASP A 168 -13.88 -10.50 1.14
C ASP A 168 -13.94 -10.41 2.67
N THR A 169 -12.89 -10.81 3.35
CA THR A 169 -12.77 -10.66 4.80
C THR A 169 -11.40 -10.11 5.15
N LEU A 170 -11.41 -9.08 5.97
CA LEU A 170 -10.19 -8.56 6.61
C LEU A 170 -9.89 -9.43 7.82
N TYR A 171 -8.65 -9.88 7.92
CA TYR A 171 -8.15 -10.72 9.01
C TYR A 171 -7.09 -9.99 9.81
N HIS A 172 -7.01 -10.30 11.10
CA HIS A 172 -5.82 -10.08 11.90
C HIS A 172 -5.07 -11.40 12.09
N TYR A 173 -3.77 -11.35 11.91
CA TYR A 173 -2.88 -12.43 12.24
C TYR A 173 -2.08 -12.10 13.49
N ASP A 174 -2.27 -12.90 14.53
CA ASP A 174 -1.46 -12.82 15.74
C ASP A 174 -0.20 -13.66 15.55
N ILE A 175 0.94 -12.98 15.46
CA ILE A 175 2.24 -13.60 15.19
C ILE A 175 2.68 -14.48 16.38
N ASP A 176 2.41 -14.05 17.62
CA ASP A 176 2.88 -14.77 18.80
C ASP A 176 2.09 -16.06 19.04
N SER A 177 0.78 -16.05 18.81
CA SER A 177 -0.09 -17.24 18.97
C SER A 177 -0.27 -18.06 17.68
N ASN A 178 0.22 -17.60 16.54
CA ASN A 178 0.04 -18.20 15.21
C ASN A 178 -1.45 -18.42 14.88
N THR A 179 -2.28 -17.42 15.15
CA THR A 179 -3.72 -17.50 14.93
C THR A 179 -4.24 -16.42 13.99
N LEU A 180 -5.24 -16.80 13.19
CA LEU A 180 -5.88 -15.92 12.22
C LEU A 180 -7.33 -15.67 12.63
N HIS A 181 -7.69 -14.39 12.77
CA HIS A 181 -9.00 -13.96 13.24
C HIS A 181 -9.71 -13.10 12.18
N PRO A 182 -10.94 -13.46 11.75
CA PRO A 182 -11.75 -12.58 10.92
C PRO A 182 -12.17 -11.35 11.72
N VAL A 183 -11.96 -10.16 11.16
CA VAL A 183 -12.20 -8.88 11.85
C VAL A 183 -13.35 -8.10 11.24
N PHE A 184 -13.40 -8.08 9.92
CA PHE A 184 -14.38 -7.27 9.22
C PHE A 184 -14.71 -7.84 7.84
N THR A 185 -15.99 -7.82 7.51
CA THR A 185 -16.51 -8.05 6.16
C THR A 185 -17.68 -7.12 5.91
N MET A 186 -18.04 -6.93 4.66
CA MET A 186 -19.18 -6.11 4.27
C MET A 186 -20.03 -6.82 3.23
N HIS A 187 -21.33 -6.88 3.48
CA HIS A 187 -22.32 -7.40 2.53
C HIS A 187 -23.14 -6.26 1.94
N THR A 188 -23.20 -6.18 0.64
CA THR A 188 -23.93 -5.12 -0.09
C THR A 188 -25.25 -5.61 -0.70
N GLY A 189 -25.59 -6.87 -0.54
CA GLY A 189 -26.93 -7.43 -0.78
C GLY A 189 -27.30 -7.77 -2.24
N HIS A 190 -26.62 -7.29 -3.28
CA HIS A 190 -27.20 -7.41 -4.62
C HIS A 190 -26.32 -7.86 -5.79
N GLU A 191 -25.00 -7.83 -5.70
CA GLU A 191 -24.12 -8.34 -6.78
C GLU A 191 -22.73 -8.65 -6.23
N PRO A 192 -21.91 -9.47 -6.90
CA PRO A 192 -20.53 -9.63 -6.51
C PRO A 192 -19.80 -8.28 -6.63
N ILE A 193 -19.59 -7.66 -5.49
CA ILE A 193 -18.90 -6.40 -5.35
C ILE A 193 -17.49 -6.71 -4.87
N CYS A 194 -16.49 -6.16 -5.54
CA CYS A 194 -15.13 -6.21 -5.08
C CYS A 194 -14.88 -5.10 -4.07
N HIS A 195 -14.34 -5.43 -2.91
CA HIS A 195 -13.99 -4.49 -1.88
C HIS A 195 -12.47 -4.34 -1.75
N TYR A 196 -12.02 -3.15 -1.37
CA TYR A 196 -10.71 -2.92 -0.79
C TYR A 196 -10.91 -2.43 0.63
N PHE A 197 -10.40 -3.17 1.58
CA PHE A 197 -10.42 -2.79 2.98
C PHE A 197 -9.10 -2.11 3.35
N THR A 198 -9.22 -1.01 4.06
CA THR A 198 -8.10 -0.36 4.74
C THR A 198 -8.47 -0.16 6.19
N GLU A 199 -7.75 -0.80 7.09
CA GLU A 199 -7.94 -0.58 8.51
C GLU A 199 -7.27 0.72 8.94
N LEU A 200 -8.05 1.58 9.59
CA LEU A 200 -7.59 2.80 10.24
C LEU A 200 -7.70 2.64 11.76
N PRO A 201 -7.08 3.48 12.58
CA PRO A 201 -7.14 3.33 14.04
C PRO A 201 -8.56 3.15 14.60
N ASN A 202 -9.53 3.95 14.15
CA ASN A 202 -10.90 3.94 14.66
C ASN A 202 -11.96 3.56 13.61
N HIS A 203 -11.58 3.31 12.37
CA HIS A 203 -12.51 3.06 11.27
C HIS A 203 -11.99 1.99 10.32
N PHE A 204 -12.91 1.39 9.55
CA PHE A 204 -12.57 0.71 8.31
C PHE A 204 -12.93 1.64 7.14
N LEU A 205 -11.99 1.85 6.23
CA LEU A 205 -12.26 2.50 4.95
C LEU A 205 -12.47 1.42 3.92
N VAL A 206 -13.65 1.37 3.34
CA VAL A 206 -14.03 0.43 2.29
C VAL A 206 -14.12 1.18 0.98
N THR A 207 -13.36 0.76 0.00
CA THR A 207 -13.54 1.18 -1.40
C THR A 207 -14.14 0.02 -2.15
N TRP A 208 -15.19 0.23 -2.93
CA TRP A 208 -15.83 -0.84 -3.67
C TRP A 208 -16.04 -0.50 -5.14
N TYR A 209 -16.15 -1.54 -5.96
CA TYR A 209 -16.45 -1.41 -7.38
C TYR A 209 -17.16 -2.68 -7.86
N THR A 210 -17.92 -2.56 -8.94
CA THR A 210 -18.58 -3.68 -9.61
C THR A 210 -17.78 -4.11 -10.82
N GLN A 211 -17.93 -5.34 -11.26
CA GLN A 211 -17.27 -5.86 -12.47
C GLN A 211 -17.63 -5.05 -13.72
N THR A 212 -18.83 -4.50 -13.78
CA THR A 212 -19.31 -3.61 -14.86
C THR A 212 -18.63 -2.25 -14.86
N SER A 213 -18.08 -1.80 -13.73
CA SER A 213 -17.36 -0.52 -13.65
C SER A 213 -15.96 -0.55 -14.28
N TRP A 214 -15.40 -1.71 -14.58
CA TRP A 214 -14.13 -1.83 -15.31
C TRP A 214 -14.24 -1.49 -16.81
N ASN A 215 -15.42 -1.63 -17.40
CA ASN A 215 -15.66 -1.44 -18.83
C ASN A 215 -16.13 -0.03 -19.20
N ASN A 216 -16.45 0.81 -18.22
CA ASN A 216 -16.86 2.19 -18.41
C ASN A 216 -15.81 3.12 -17.80
N GLU A 217 -15.60 4.27 -18.42
CA GLU A 217 -14.74 5.35 -17.92
C GLU A 217 -14.89 5.49 -16.40
N LEU A 218 -13.82 5.19 -15.69
CA LEU A 218 -13.71 4.95 -14.26
C LEU A 218 -14.67 5.83 -13.43
N PRO A 219 -15.78 5.29 -12.92
CA PRO A 219 -16.52 6.01 -11.90
C PRO A 219 -15.60 6.15 -10.68
N ARG A 220 -15.67 7.27 -10.00
CA ARG A 220 -15.00 7.47 -8.71
C ARG A 220 -15.43 6.32 -7.81
N PHE A 221 -14.51 5.41 -7.49
CA PHE A 221 -14.82 4.29 -6.62
C PHE A 221 -15.44 4.81 -5.32
N PRO A 222 -16.70 4.47 -5.01
CA PRO A 222 -17.33 4.93 -3.79
C PRO A 222 -16.52 4.49 -2.59
N LYS A 223 -16.46 5.33 -1.59
CA LYS A 223 -15.78 5.06 -0.32
C LYS A 223 -16.79 5.11 0.80
N ILE A 224 -16.72 4.11 1.67
CA ILE A 224 -17.52 4.02 2.88
C ILE A 224 -16.57 4.04 4.06
N LEU A 225 -16.81 4.92 4.99
CA LEU A 225 -16.11 4.94 6.27
C LEU A 225 -17.00 4.30 7.32
N VAL A 226 -16.52 3.22 7.93
CA VAL A 226 -17.27 2.45 8.94
C VAL A 226 -16.59 2.64 10.28
N ASP A 227 -17.35 3.10 11.27
CA ASP A 227 -16.87 3.23 12.64
C ASP A 227 -16.73 1.84 13.30
N LYS A 228 -15.59 1.56 13.92
CA LYS A 228 -15.27 0.23 14.47
C LYS A 228 -16.13 -0.16 15.66
N GLN A 229 -16.62 0.79 16.44
CA GLN A 229 -17.40 0.49 17.65
C GLN A 229 -18.86 0.23 17.32
N SER A 230 -19.46 1.11 16.51
CA SER A 230 -20.88 1.06 16.19
C SER A 230 -21.19 0.21 14.96
N LEU A 231 -20.19 -0.10 14.15
CA LEU A 231 -20.30 -0.72 12.82
C LEU A 231 -21.24 0.04 11.88
N LYS A 232 -21.47 1.32 12.14
CA LYS A 232 -22.23 2.21 11.26
C LYS A 232 -21.31 2.83 10.23
N GLY A 233 -21.73 2.81 8.97
CA GLY A 233 -20.96 3.37 7.87
C GLY A 233 -21.69 4.52 7.19
N CYS A 234 -20.92 5.40 6.53
CA CYS A 234 -21.44 6.42 5.64
C CYS A 234 -20.55 6.56 4.41
N PHE A 235 -21.17 6.97 3.31
CA PHE A 235 -20.40 7.33 2.12
C PHE A 235 -19.59 8.59 2.41
N VAL A 236 -18.32 8.59 1.99
CA VAL A 236 -17.41 9.70 2.18
C VAL A 236 -16.75 10.13 0.87
N ASN A 237 -16.56 11.44 0.75
CA ASN A 237 -15.76 12.04 -0.30
C ASN A 237 -14.51 12.67 0.33
N LEU A 238 -13.36 12.25 -0.14
CA LEU A 238 -12.12 12.86 0.29
C LEU A 238 -11.95 14.23 -0.38
N LYS A 239 -11.53 15.22 0.37
CA LYS A 239 -11.30 16.58 -0.10
C LYS A 239 -9.97 17.11 0.42
N TRP A 240 -9.29 17.91 -0.40
CA TRP A 240 -8.11 18.66 -0.01
C TRP A 240 -8.51 20.04 0.54
N ASN A 241 -8.88 20.11 1.82
CA ASN A 241 -9.28 21.39 2.45
C ASN A 241 -8.15 22.44 2.44
N MET A 242 -6.89 21.98 2.52
CA MET A 242 -5.72 22.86 2.43
C MET A 242 -5.51 23.47 1.03
N LEU A 243 -6.24 23.00 0.01
CA LEU A 243 -6.19 23.45 -1.38
C LEU A 243 -7.57 23.95 -1.87
N GLY A 244 -8.41 24.43 -0.97
CA GLY A 244 -9.71 24.98 -1.33
C GLY A 244 -10.80 23.94 -1.58
N ASN A 245 -10.75 22.82 -0.88
CA ASN A 245 -11.70 21.71 -0.97
C ASN A 245 -11.82 21.06 -2.35
N ILE A 246 -10.73 21.08 -3.13
CA ILE A 246 -10.68 20.32 -4.38
C ILE A 246 -10.87 18.83 -4.11
N ASP A 247 -11.23 18.09 -5.15
CA ASP A 247 -11.44 16.64 -5.03
C ASP A 247 -10.15 15.95 -4.57
N GLY A 248 -10.30 15.09 -3.58
CA GLY A 248 -9.23 14.25 -3.08
C GLY A 248 -8.89 13.11 -4.07
N PRO A 249 -7.86 12.32 -3.75
CA PRO A 249 -7.37 11.29 -4.63
C PRO A 249 -8.41 10.18 -4.81
N THR A 250 -8.47 9.63 -6.01
CA THR A 250 -9.32 8.47 -6.31
C THR A 250 -8.87 7.23 -5.53
N ASN A 251 -7.55 7.00 -5.50
CA ASN A 251 -6.95 5.84 -4.84
C ASN A 251 -5.92 6.29 -3.79
N PRO A 252 -6.37 6.72 -2.59
CA PRO A 252 -5.47 7.00 -1.49
C PRO A 252 -4.87 5.71 -0.94
N SER A 253 -3.63 5.77 -0.50
CA SER A 253 -3.02 4.71 0.28
C SER A 253 -2.89 5.16 1.74
N PHE A 254 -3.26 4.28 2.64
CA PHE A 254 -3.06 4.45 4.07
C PHE A 254 -2.28 3.23 4.56
N ASN A 255 -1.02 3.40 4.88
CA ASN A 255 -0.17 2.30 5.30
C ASN A 255 0.86 2.77 6.33
N ARG A 256 1.08 1.97 7.36
CA ARG A 256 2.08 2.22 8.42
C ARG A 256 1.95 3.61 9.04
N GLY A 257 0.71 4.05 9.27
CA GLY A 257 0.42 5.35 9.88
C GLY A 257 0.57 6.56 8.95
N TYR A 258 0.79 6.35 7.66
CA TYR A 258 0.88 7.43 6.67
C TYR A 258 -0.25 7.33 5.63
N PHE A 259 -0.76 8.49 5.28
CA PHE A 259 -1.55 8.71 4.08
C PHE A 259 -0.62 9.10 2.94
N THR A 260 -0.79 8.50 1.77
CA THR A 260 -0.12 8.92 0.55
C THR A 260 -1.11 8.97 -0.61
N ALA A 261 -0.90 9.94 -1.50
CA ALA A 261 -1.65 10.06 -2.73
C ALA A 261 -0.76 10.60 -3.85
N ILE A 262 -1.05 10.18 -5.07
CA ILE A 262 -0.35 10.63 -6.27
C ILE A 262 -1.36 11.33 -7.15
N MET A 263 -1.00 12.50 -7.67
CA MET A 263 -1.79 13.22 -8.66
C MET A 263 -0.92 13.64 -9.84
N GLU A 264 -1.48 13.52 -11.03
CA GLU A 264 -0.84 14.04 -12.24
C GLU A 264 -0.83 15.57 -12.21
N PRO A 265 0.29 16.21 -12.63
CA PRO A 265 0.43 17.67 -12.57
C PRO A 265 -0.70 18.41 -13.25
N TYR A 266 -1.06 18.01 -14.48
CA TYR A 266 -2.12 18.65 -15.24
C TYR A 266 -3.48 18.57 -14.53
N ALA A 267 -3.81 17.42 -13.92
CA ALA A 267 -5.09 17.22 -13.24
C ALA A 267 -5.18 18.05 -11.95
N LEU A 268 -4.07 18.20 -11.24
CA LEU A 268 -4.00 19.05 -10.07
C LEU A 268 -4.12 20.52 -10.48
N LYS A 269 -3.38 20.96 -11.49
CA LYS A 269 -3.40 22.33 -11.99
C LYS A 269 -4.79 22.77 -12.44
N GLU A 270 -5.49 21.93 -13.22
CA GLU A 270 -6.87 22.17 -13.63
C GLU A 270 -7.80 22.42 -12.43
N GLN A 271 -7.65 21.61 -11.35
CA GLN A 271 -8.45 21.80 -10.15
C GLN A 271 -8.09 23.09 -9.40
N LEU A 272 -6.80 23.44 -9.30
CA LEU A 272 -6.35 24.67 -8.66
C LEU A 272 -6.84 25.91 -9.41
N GLU A 273 -6.81 25.90 -10.75
CA GLU A 273 -7.34 26.98 -11.58
C GLU A 273 -8.84 27.16 -11.38
N LYS A 274 -9.62 26.06 -11.32
CA LYS A 274 -11.06 26.13 -10.99
C LYS A 274 -11.31 26.79 -9.63
N VAL A 275 -10.48 26.51 -8.63
CA VAL A 275 -10.56 27.16 -7.32
C VAL A 275 -10.29 28.66 -7.42
N LEU A 276 -9.25 29.07 -8.17
CA LEU A 276 -8.85 30.48 -8.32
C LEU A 276 -9.89 31.33 -9.05
N ILE A 277 -10.62 30.76 -10.00
CA ILE A 277 -11.70 31.46 -10.73
C ILE A 277 -13.05 31.37 -10.03
N SER A 278 -13.20 30.50 -9.03
CA SER A 278 -14.44 30.34 -8.29
C SER A 278 -14.65 31.52 -7.35
N ASN A 279 -15.94 31.85 -7.05
CA ASN A 279 -16.30 32.86 -6.06
C ASN A 279 -16.22 32.34 -4.61
N GLN A 280 -15.54 31.23 -4.36
CA GLN A 280 -15.40 30.61 -3.06
C GLN A 280 -14.56 31.50 -2.13
N LYS A 281 -15.09 31.81 -0.95
CA LYS A 281 -14.32 32.51 0.09
C LYS A 281 -13.29 31.56 0.69
N LEU A 282 -12.02 31.75 0.34
CA LEU A 282 -10.90 31.02 0.92
C LEU A 282 -10.25 31.83 2.04
N SER A 283 -9.66 31.14 3.02
CA SER A 283 -8.78 31.82 3.95
C SER A 283 -7.53 32.36 3.22
N PRO A 284 -6.91 33.46 3.69
CA PRO A 284 -5.70 33.99 3.06
C PRO A 284 -4.58 32.95 2.93
N GLU A 285 -4.44 32.07 3.90
CA GLU A 285 -3.44 30.99 3.88
C GLU A 285 -3.71 29.97 2.78
N VAL A 286 -4.94 29.48 2.64
CA VAL A 286 -5.33 28.54 1.60
C VAL A 286 -5.15 29.17 0.23
N LEU A 287 -5.59 30.42 0.04
CA LEU A 287 -5.44 31.14 -1.23
C LEU A 287 -3.96 31.29 -1.62
N ARG A 288 -3.09 31.62 -0.65
CA ARG A 288 -1.65 31.69 -0.87
C ARG A 288 -1.08 30.35 -1.35
N LYS A 289 -1.40 29.26 -0.64
CA LYS A 289 -0.95 27.89 -0.99
C LYS A 289 -1.41 27.48 -2.39
N VAL A 290 -2.68 27.73 -2.71
CA VAL A 290 -3.24 27.43 -4.04
C VAL A 290 -2.50 28.18 -5.13
N LYS A 291 -2.27 29.49 -4.95
CA LYS A 291 -1.53 30.31 -5.93
C LYS A 291 -0.08 29.86 -6.09
N GLU A 292 0.62 29.63 -4.98
CA GLU A 292 2.02 29.16 -5.00
C GLU A 292 2.15 27.82 -5.72
N LEU A 293 1.28 26.86 -5.40
CA LEU A 293 1.31 25.55 -6.02
C LEU A 293 0.95 25.63 -7.52
N ASN A 294 -0.08 26.38 -7.88
CA ASN A 294 -0.49 26.57 -9.28
C ASN A 294 0.61 27.21 -10.13
N ASN A 295 1.34 28.19 -9.58
CA ASN A 295 2.45 28.83 -10.27
C ASN A 295 3.70 27.95 -10.39
N ARG A 296 3.88 27.01 -9.47
CA ARG A 296 5.05 26.12 -9.42
C ARG A 296 4.90 24.92 -10.34
N ILE A 297 3.70 24.38 -10.51
CA ILE A 297 3.45 23.17 -11.28
C ILE A 297 3.45 23.49 -12.77
N THR A 298 4.20 22.68 -13.53
CA THR A 298 4.16 22.64 -15.00
C THR A 298 3.64 21.29 -15.48
N ASP A 299 3.17 21.23 -16.73
CA ASP A 299 2.64 19.97 -17.29
C ASP A 299 3.73 18.90 -17.50
N ASP A 300 5.00 19.33 -17.57
CA ASP A 300 6.17 18.45 -17.73
C ASP A 300 6.73 17.92 -16.40
N ASP A 301 6.14 18.33 -15.27
CA ASP A 301 6.59 17.84 -13.97
C ASP A 301 6.26 16.36 -13.78
N ASN A 302 7.01 15.71 -12.90
CA ASN A 302 6.65 14.38 -12.40
C ASN A 302 5.37 14.47 -11.54
N CYS A 303 4.73 13.30 -11.35
CA CYS A 303 3.56 13.22 -10.47
C CYS A 303 3.80 13.87 -9.11
N ILE A 304 2.81 14.60 -8.64
CA ILE A 304 2.83 15.23 -7.32
C ILE A 304 2.43 14.21 -6.26
N VAL A 305 3.26 14.10 -5.22
CA VAL A 305 3.01 13.20 -4.09
C VAL A 305 2.53 13.98 -2.89
N PHE A 306 1.38 13.62 -2.39
CA PHE A 306 0.85 14.14 -1.13
C PHE A 306 1.11 13.12 -0.01
N ILE A 307 1.60 13.60 1.12
CA ILE A 307 1.91 12.78 2.28
C ILE A 307 1.33 13.42 3.53
N GLY A 308 0.67 12.60 4.35
CA GLY A 308 0.17 13.00 5.66
C GLY A 308 0.41 11.90 6.69
N LYS A 309 0.67 12.26 7.93
CA LYS A 309 0.70 11.32 9.06
C LYS A 309 -0.72 11.14 9.59
N LEU A 310 -1.14 9.91 9.83
CA LEU A 310 -2.43 9.65 10.46
C LEU A 310 -2.42 10.18 11.89
N LYS A 311 -3.51 10.81 12.30
CA LYS A 311 -3.65 11.21 13.69
C LYS A 311 -3.98 9.97 14.52
N THR A 312 -3.12 9.65 15.45
CA THR A 312 -3.43 8.77 16.56
C THR A 312 -4.04 9.64 17.68
N LYS A 313 -5.24 9.30 18.13
CA LYS A 313 -5.80 9.96 19.31
C LYS A 313 -5.15 9.40 20.55
#